data_d55109d654b9001b1017f064a0aec5d8
#
_entry.id   d55109d654b9001b1017f064a0aec5d8
#
_cell.length_a   1.000
_cell.length_b   1.000
_cell.length_c   1.000
_cell.angle_alpha   90.00
_cell.angle_beta   90.00
_cell.angle_gamma   90.00
#
_symmetry.space_group_name_H-M   'P 1'
#
loop_
_entity.id
_entity.type
_entity.pdbx_description
1 polymer ?
#
loop_
_entity_poly.entity_id
_entity_poly.type
_entity_poly.pdbx_seq_one_letter_code
_entity_poly.pdbx_strand_id
1 'polypeptide(L)' 'MKAIVHITLKESVLDPEGEVISRSLNGLGFKDVIKVRKGKYIEIDIKNNDKVAAKEDVEKMCKKLLSNTIIENYSIKIV' A
#
# COMPACT_ATOMS: atom_id res chain seq x y z
N MET A 1 4.26 8.78 -18.14
CA MET A 1 4.81 7.72 -17.30
C MET A 1 3.79 7.32 -16.25
N LYS A 2 4.00 6.19 -15.62
CA LYS A 2 3.08 5.64 -14.63
C LYS A 2 3.78 5.55 -13.28
N ALA A 3 3.10 5.98 -12.22
CA ALA A 3 3.53 5.75 -10.85
C ALA A 3 2.70 4.63 -10.24
N ILE A 4 3.37 3.71 -9.59
CA ILE A 4 2.73 2.62 -8.83
C ILE A 4 3.00 2.87 -7.36
N VAL A 5 1.93 2.98 -6.57
CA VAL A 5 2.00 3.23 -5.14
C VAL A 5 1.42 2.06 -4.38
N HIS A 6 2.20 1.50 -3.48
CA HIS A 6 1.73 0.51 -2.51
C HIS A 6 1.64 1.16 -1.14
N ILE A 7 0.51 1.00 -0.48
CA ILE A 7 0.25 1.57 0.85
C ILE A 7 -0.15 0.44 1.78
N THR A 8 0.56 0.33 2.90
CA THR A 8 0.29 -0.70 3.90
C THR A 8 0.29 -0.07 5.29
N LEU A 9 -0.43 -0.68 6.22
CA LEU A 9 -0.37 -0.27 7.62
C LEU A 9 1.03 -0.54 8.18
N LYS A 10 1.50 0.33 9.06
CA LYS A 10 2.75 0.11 9.79
C LYS A 10 2.66 -1.18 10.60
N GLU A 11 3.80 -1.83 10.80
CA GLU A 11 3.87 -3.11 11.52
C GLU A 11 3.20 -3.09 12.89
N SER A 12 3.30 -1.97 13.60
CA SER A 12 2.73 -1.81 14.94
C SER A 12 1.22 -1.57 14.94
N VAL A 13 0.62 -1.32 13.78
CA VAL A 13 -0.82 -1.04 13.67
C VAL A 13 -1.56 -2.33 13.36
N LEU A 14 -2.61 -2.60 14.13
CA LEU A 14 -3.48 -3.75 13.91
C LEU A 14 -4.22 -3.62 12.57
N ASP A 15 -4.29 -4.72 11.83
CA ASP A 15 -5.05 -4.82 10.59
C ASP A 15 -6.26 -5.73 10.79
N PRO A 16 -7.44 -5.19 11.15
CA PRO A 16 -8.62 -6.02 11.39
C PRO A 16 -9.08 -6.79 10.15
N GLU A 17 -8.94 -6.21 8.96
CA GLU A 17 -9.32 -6.89 7.71
C GLU A 17 -8.38 -8.06 7.43
N GLY A 18 -7.09 -7.88 7.62
CA GLY A 18 -6.09 -8.94 7.47
C GLY A 18 -6.34 -10.09 8.46
N GLU A 19 -6.72 -9.79 9.68
CA GLU A 19 -7.06 -10.82 10.68
C GLU A 19 -8.30 -11.62 10.29
N VAL A 20 -9.33 -10.97 9.76
CA VAL A 20 -10.53 -11.66 9.29
C VAL A 20 -10.19 -12.58 8.11
N ILE A 21 -9.37 -12.11 7.17
CA ILE A 21 -8.92 -12.92 6.04
C ILE A 21 -8.14 -14.14 6.53
N SER A 22 -7.23 -13.95 7.47
CA SER A 22 -6.43 -15.04 8.03
C SER A 22 -7.31 -16.10 8.68
N ARG A 23 -8.28 -15.71 9.52
CA ARG A 23 -9.21 -16.64 10.15
C ARG A 23 -10.09 -17.37 9.14
N SER A 24 -10.56 -16.64 8.13
CA SER A 24 -11.37 -17.24 7.06
C SER A 24 -10.59 -18.28 6.27
N LEU A 25 -9.34 -17.99 5.93
CA LEU A 25 -8.47 -18.95 5.23
C LEU A 25 -8.21 -20.19 6.07
N ASN A 26 -7.96 -20.03 7.35
CA ASN A 26 -7.80 -21.16 8.28
C ASN A 26 -9.08 -22.00 8.33
N GLY A 27 -10.23 -21.36 8.37
CA GLY A 27 -11.53 -22.03 8.34
C GLY A 27 -11.81 -22.82 7.07
N LEU A 28 -11.22 -22.38 5.95
CA LEU A 28 -11.32 -23.05 4.65
C LEU A 28 -10.30 -24.21 4.48
N GLY A 29 -9.47 -24.45 5.47
CA GLY A 29 -8.51 -25.55 5.44
C GLY A 29 -7.06 -25.13 5.19
N PHE A 30 -6.78 -23.85 4.98
CA PHE A 30 -5.42 -23.34 4.77
C PHE A 30 -4.73 -23.09 6.10
N LYS A 31 -4.34 -24.18 6.77
CA LYS A 31 -3.84 -24.14 8.15
C LYS A 31 -2.44 -23.56 8.32
N ASP A 32 -1.68 -23.44 7.24
CA ASP A 32 -0.32 -22.88 7.28
C ASP A 32 -0.30 -21.35 7.25
N VAL A 33 -1.46 -20.71 7.08
CA VAL A 33 -1.57 -19.25 7.09
C VAL A 33 -1.43 -18.75 8.52
N ILE A 34 -0.35 -18.00 8.77
CA ILE A 34 -0.02 -17.46 10.09
C ILE A 34 -0.50 -16.02 10.22
N LYS A 35 -0.34 -15.22 9.17
CA LYS A 35 -0.63 -13.79 9.20
C LYS A 35 -1.02 -13.30 7.82
N VAL A 36 -1.99 -12.41 7.78
CA VAL A 36 -2.40 -11.71 6.55
C VAL A 36 -2.40 -10.22 6.81
N ARG A 37 -1.79 -9.47 5.92
CA ARG A 37 -1.81 -8.00 5.95
C ARG A 37 -2.40 -7.51 4.64
N LYS A 38 -3.33 -6.57 4.71
CA LYS A 38 -3.97 -5.99 3.54
C LYS A 38 -3.41 -4.60 3.29
N GLY A 39 -3.33 -4.22 2.03
CA GLY A 39 -2.86 -2.90 1.63
C GLY A 39 -3.62 -2.37 0.43
N LYS A 40 -3.19 -1.20 -0.05
CA LYS A 40 -3.75 -0.55 -1.23
C LYS A 40 -2.72 -0.53 -2.34
N TYR A 41 -3.21 -0.67 -3.56
CA TYR A 41 -2.42 -0.56 -4.77
C TYR A 41 -3.04 0.55 -5.61
N ILE A 42 -2.26 1.57 -5.96
CA ILE A 42 -2.74 2.74 -6.73
C ILE A 42 -1.83 2.94 -7.93
N GLU A 43 -2.43 3.10 -9.11
CA GLU A 43 -1.72 3.48 -10.34
C GLU A 43 -2.08 4.91 -10.72
N ILE A 44 -1.08 5.71 -11.05
CA ILE A 44 -1.27 7.10 -11.42
C ILE A 44 -0.55 7.35 -12.74
N ASP A 45 -1.30 7.78 -13.76
CA ASP A 45 -0.71 8.19 -15.03
C ASP A 45 -0.34 9.67 -14.96
N ILE A 46 0.89 9.99 -15.32
CA ILE A 46 1.46 11.34 -15.15
C ILE A 46 1.98 11.84 -16.49
N LYS A 47 1.65 13.08 -16.81
CA LYS A 47 2.14 13.77 -18.02
C LYS A 47 3.53 14.37 -17.80
N ASN A 48 4.48 13.65 -17.30
CA ASN A 48 5.81 14.17 -17.05
C ASN A 48 6.84 13.18 -17.57
N ASN A 49 7.91 13.68 -18.18
CA ASN A 49 8.99 12.87 -18.70
C ASN A 49 10.19 12.79 -17.75
N ASP A 50 10.17 13.55 -16.67
CA ASP A 50 11.22 13.57 -15.67
C ASP A 50 10.85 12.67 -14.50
N LYS A 51 11.55 11.55 -14.36
CA LYS A 51 11.29 10.56 -13.29
C LYS A 51 11.49 11.12 -11.89
N VAL A 52 12.48 11.99 -11.71
CA VAL A 52 12.78 12.58 -10.40
C VAL A 52 11.66 13.52 -9.99
N ALA A 53 11.23 14.41 -10.89
CA ALA A 53 10.13 15.33 -10.61
C ALA A 53 8.81 14.58 -10.39
N ALA A 54 8.54 13.54 -11.19
CA ALA A 54 7.34 12.71 -11.03
C ALA A 54 7.32 12.03 -9.67
N LYS A 55 8.45 11.48 -9.23
CA LYS A 55 8.53 10.81 -7.92
C LYS A 55 8.31 11.81 -6.78
N GLU A 56 8.89 12.98 -6.86
CA GLU A 56 8.68 14.03 -5.86
C GLU A 56 7.21 14.45 -5.76
N ASP A 57 6.54 14.59 -6.90
CA ASP A 57 5.13 14.92 -6.93
C ASP A 57 4.26 13.81 -6.31
N VAL A 58 4.56 12.55 -6.63
CA VAL A 58 3.84 11.42 -6.07
C VAL A 58 4.05 11.30 -4.57
N GLU A 59 5.25 11.60 -4.07
CA GLU A 59 5.50 11.65 -2.63
C GLU A 59 4.62 12.69 -1.95
N LYS A 60 4.46 13.87 -2.56
CA LYS A 60 3.56 14.90 -2.06
C LYS A 60 2.10 14.43 -2.08
N MET A 61 1.69 13.74 -3.13
CA MET A 61 0.35 13.16 -3.23
C MET A 61 0.11 12.15 -2.10
N CYS A 62 1.07 11.28 -1.83
CA CYS A 62 0.97 10.30 -0.74
C CYS A 62 0.80 10.99 0.61
N LYS A 63 1.59 12.01 0.88
CA LYS A 63 1.54 12.74 2.16
C LYS A 63 0.27 13.54 2.33
N LYS A 64 -0.27 14.11 1.24
CA LYS A 64 -1.44 14.99 1.31
C LYS A 64 -2.77 14.28 1.21
N LEU A 65 -2.84 13.14 0.51
CA LEU A 65 -4.11 12.50 0.21
C LEU A 65 -4.07 10.98 0.24
N LEU A 66 -3.08 10.34 -0.39
CA LEU A 66 -3.15 8.91 -0.69
C LEU A 66 -2.92 8.03 0.54
N SER A 67 -2.15 8.50 1.50
CA SER A 67 -1.86 7.71 2.70
C SER A 67 -2.04 8.54 3.97
N ASN A 68 -2.30 7.85 5.07
CA ASN A 68 -2.25 8.44 6.40
C ASN A 68 -0.88 8.11 7.00
N THR A 69 0.04 9.05 6.94
CA THR A 69 1.44 8.83 7.32
C THR A 69 1.64 8.54 8.81
N ILE A 70 0.62 8.73 9.64
CA ILE A 70 0.66 8.38 11.05
C ILE A 70 0.60 6.87 11.24
N ILE A 71 -0.23 6.18 10.44
CA ILE A 71 -0.49 4.75 10.59
C ILE A 71 -0.08 3.90 9.38
N GLU A 72 0.26 4.54 8.25
CA GLU A 72 0.57 3.83 7.00
C GLU A 72 1.97 4.14 6.50
N ASN A 73 2.57 3.15 5.85
CA ASN A 73 3.78 3.30 5.03
C ASN A 73 3.38 3.27 3.56
N TYR A 74 4.19 3.90 2.71
CA TYR A 74 3.98 3.81 1.27
C TYR A 74 5.31 3.57 0.55
N SER A 75 5.22 2.97 -0.63
CA SER A 75 6.34 2.84 -1.56
C SER A 75 5.91 3.27 -2.95
N ILE A 76 6.82 3.87 -3.69
CA ILE A 76 6.55 4.44 -5.00
C ILE A 76 7.50 3.83 -6.02
N LYS A 77 6.96 3.39 -7.15
CA LYS A 77 7.73 2.93 -8.28
C LYS A 77 7.29 3.68 -9.53
N ILE A 78 8.24 4.29 -10.23
CA ILE A 78 7.97 4.95 -11.51
C ILE A 78 8.34 3.99 -12.64
N VAL A 79 7.41 3.73 -13.50
CA VAL A 79 7.60 2.85 -14.67
C VAL A 79 7.26 3.55 -15.99
#